data_aea96ee5118284125c9ce4d2e417d1be
#
_entry.id   aea96ee5118284125c9ce4d2e417d1be
#
_cell.length_a   1.000
_cell.length_b   1.000
_cell.length_c   1.000
_cell.angle_alpha   90.00
_cell.angle_beta   90.00
_cell.angle_gamma   90.00
#
_symmetry.space_group_name_H-M   'P 1'
#
loop_
_entity.id
_entity.type
_entity.pdbx_description
1 polymer ?
#
loop_
_entity_poly.entity_id
_entity_poly.type
_entity_poly.pdbx_seq_one_letter_code
_entity_poly.pdbx_strand_id
1 'polypeptide(L)'
;MTPWLVRAWYPLMRREMYRVAKITQIDVLGQEHVRKAIDSGAGILITPNHSFHYDSYVLGHAAQQIGRPFHFLTAWQVFAMSTPFQQWVMQKHGCFSIDRESADLGAFKRSVEILRTHSCPLAIFPEGDIYHTNERVMPFREGAAAIALAAAKRANRPIVAIPTAIRCHYLDDPMPGLLDLMSRLETANHWRPRPDLPLTVRIYRFAEGLLALKELEYLGRTQSGTVVERTRLLANLVLQEKELRFGIKSPSDSTPERVKELRRQFIQQLERPDLDDVGHNQLQRDMDDLFLVIQLYSYPGDYVAENPSIERIAETLEKFEEDVLKVAYPKSHGRRRASVLFGEPIPVAAERGQRDAVADLTSRLEQNVQSLLNQKAIGSDGAAWYR
;
A
#
# COMPACT_ATOMS: atom_id res chain seq x y z
N MET A 1 -4.61 -7.34 21.73
CA MET A 1 -3.23 -7.81 21.48
C MET A 1 -2.71 -8.59 22.67
N THR A 2 -1.92 -9.63 22.44
CA THR A 2 -1.36 -10.50 23.49
C THR A 2 0.17 -10.61 23.31
N PRO A 3 0.97 -9.75 23.99
CA PRO A 3 2.40 -9.59 23.68
C PRO A 3 3.25 -10.87 23.78
N TRP A 4 2.97 -11.76 24.74
CA TRP A 4 3.69 -13.01 24.87
C TRP A 4 3.44 -13.94 23.66
N LEU A 5 2.20 -13.95 23.12
CA LEU A 5 1.84 -14.76 21.96
C LEU A 5 2.53 -14.24 20.71
N VAL A 6 2.63 -12.91 20.54
CA VAL A 6 3.37 -12.28 19.44
C VAL A 6 4.82 -12.75 19.42
N ARG A 7 5.47 -12.79 20.60
CA ARG A 7 6.84 -13.28 20.74
C ARG A 7 6.96 -14.78 20.45
N ALA A 8 6.05 -15.58 20.97
CA ALA A 8 6.06 -17.03 20.76
C ALA A 8 5.81 -17.41 19.29
N TRP A 9 5.03 -16.60 18.55
CA TRP A 9 4.70 -16.83 17.13
C TRP A 9 5.77 -16.33 16.16
N TYR A 10 6.69 -15.49 16.62
CA TYR A 10 7.71 -14.87 15.79
C TYR A 10 8.56 -15.86 14.94
N PRO A 11 9.00 -17.02 15.43
CA PRO A 11 9.74 -17.97 14.60
C PRO A 11 8.94 -18.50 13.40
N LEU A 12 7.62 -18.67 13.56
CA LEU A 12 6.72 -19.09 12.47
C LEU A 12 6.56 -17.96 11.43
N MET A 13 6.35 -16.73 11.89
CA MET A 13 6.30 -15.56 11.04
C MET A 13 7.60 -15.39 10.22
N ARG A 14 8.76 -15.55 10.85
CA ARG A 14 10.06 -15.47 10.18
C ARG A 14 10.23 -16.59 9.15
N ARG A 15 9.78 -17.81 9.47
CA ARG A 15 9.81 -18.93 8.52
C ARG A 15 8.94 -18.67 7.30
N GLU A 16 7.78 -18.04 7.49
CA GLU A 16 6.86 -17.69 6.41
C GLU A 16 7.46 -16.61 5.51
N MET A 17 8.02 -15.54 6.06
CA MET A 17 8.76 -14.51 5.30
C MET A 17 9.88 -15.13 4.46
N TYR A 18 10.63 -16.08 5.02
CA TYR A 18 11.69 -16.78 4.30
C TYR A 18 11.14 -17.63 3.14
N ARG A 19 10.08 -18.40 3.40
CA ARG A 19 9.54 -19.36 2.41
C ARG A 19 8.85 -18.71 1.24
N VAL A 20 8.06 -17.67 1.49
CA VAL A 20 7.19 -17.05 0.49
C VAL A 20 7.84 -15.79 -0.09
N ALA A 21 8.21 -14.83 0.75
CA ALA A 21 8.83 -13.59 0.30
C ALA A 21 10.34 -13.69 0.06
N LYS A 22 10.97 -14.82 0.42
CA LYS A 22 12.42 -15.06 0.38
C LYS A 22 13.25 -13.97 1.09
N ILE A 23 12.67 -13.32 2.11
CA ILE A 23 13.37 -12.33 2.93
C ILE A 23 14.25 -13.08 3.93
N THR A 24 15.56 -12.98 3.73
CA THR A 24 16.57 -13.70 4.54
C THR A 24 17.25 -12.79 5.56
N GLN A 25 17.28 -11.49 5.28
CA GLN A 25 17.91 -10.47 6.12
C GLN A 25 16.96 -9.30 6.31
N ILE A 26 16.91 -8.75 7.53
CA ILE A 26 16.14 -7.57 7.85
C ILE A 26 16.99 -6.67 8.73
N ASP A 27 17.24 -5.44 8.24
CA ASP A 27 17.92 -4.41 8.99
C ASP A 27 16.91 -3.42 9.55
N VAL A 28 17.15 -3.00 10.78
CA VAL A 28 16.31 -2.02 11.47
C VAL A 28 17.16 -0.85 11.91
N LEU A 29 16.91 0.31 11.33
CA LEU A 29 17.64 1.55 11.54
C LEU A 29 16.71 2.59 12.18
N GLY A 30 17.27 3.53 12.97
CA GLY A 30 16.48 4.57 13.63
C GLY A 30 15.56 4.06 14.74
N GLN A 31 15.74 2.82 15.21
CA GLN A 31 14.92 2.22 16.27
C GLN A 31 14.98 3.00 17.61
N GLU A 32 16.05 3.77 17.83
CA GLU A 32 16.21 4.67 18.97
C GLU A 32 15.14 5.76 19.01
N HIS A 33 14.64 6.24 17.86
CA HIS A 33 13.55 7.20 17.78
C HIS A 33 12.27 6.62 18.39
N VAL A 34 11.96 5.38 18.02
CA VAL A 34 10.79 4.66 18.56
C VAL A 34 10.95 4.39 20.05
N ARG A 35 12.13 3.92 20.48
CA ARG A 35 12.41 3.64 21.91
C ARG A 35 12.29 4.89 22.76
N LYS A 36 12.92 6.01 22.35
CA LYS A 36 12.81 7.30 23.05
C LYS A 36 11.36 7.76 23.17
N ALA A 37 10.55 7.60 22.12
CA ALA A 37 9.13 7.94 22.14
C ALA A 37 8.34 7.03 23.09
N ILE A 38 8.66 5.73 23.17
CA ILE A 38 8.07 4.79 24.14
C ILE A 38 8.44 5.20 25.56
N ASP A 39 9.70 5.49 25.83
CA ASP A 39 10.22 5.83 27.15
C ASP A 39 9.67 7.16 27.67
N SER A 40 9.36 8.10 26.78
CA SER A 40 8.67 9.35 27.12
C SER A 40 7.18 9.18 27.40
N GLY A 41 6.62 7.98 27.24
CA GLY A 41 5.19 7.71 27.43
C GLY A 41 4.29 8.26 26.30
N ALA A 42 4.85 8.67 25.17
CA ALA A 42 4.08 9.21 24.06
C ALA A 42 3.15 8.15 23.42
N GLY A 43 2.04 8.61 22.84
CA GLY A 43 1.25 7.84 21.90
C GLY A 43 1.92 7.90 20.52
N ILE A 44 2.20 6.74 19.94
CA ILE A 44 3.06 6.64 18.76
C ILE A 44 2.28 6.12 17.56
N LEU A 45 2.24 6.90 16.49
CA LEU A 45 1.77 6.50 15.17
C LEU A 45 2.99 6.20 14.28
N ILE A 46 3.07 4.99 13.72
CA ILE A 46 4.07 4.59 12.72
C ILE A 46 3.39 4.67 11.34
N THR A 47 4.00 5.40 10.41
CA THR A 47 3.46 5.62 9.06
C THR A 47 4.44 5.13 7.99
N PRO A 48 4.44 3.85 7.65
CA PRO A 48 5.32 3.30 6.62
C PRO A 48 4.72 3.47 5.21
N ASN A 49 5.58 3.40 4.17
CA ASN A 49 5.15 3.08 2.81
C ASN A 49 4.64 1.64 2.72
N HIS A 50 3.90 1.31 1.64
CA HIS A 50 3.30 -0.02 1.45
C HIS A 50 3.60 -0.56 0.05
N SER A 51 4.74 -1.20 -0.09
CA SER A 51 5.24 -1.65 -1.40
C SER A 51 4.92 -3.12 -1.72
N PHE A 52 4.73 -3.97 -0.70
CA PHE A 52 4.42 -5.38 -0.95
C PHE A 52 3.73 -6.07 0.25
N HIS A 53 3.17 -7.26 0.01
CA HIS A 53 2.30 -7.99 0.96
C HIS A 53 2.96 -8.33 2.31
N TYR A 54 4.28 -8.40 2.39
CA TYR A 54 5.01 -8.77 3.61
C TYR A 54 5.54 -7.58 4.43
N ASP A 55 5.20 -6.34 4.06
CA ASP A 55 5.64 -5.14 4.80
C ASP A 55 5.22 -5.17 6.27
N SER A 56 4.01 -5.65 6.58
CA SER A 56 3.55 -5.80 7.96
C SER A 56 4.36 -6.82 8.75
N TYR A 57 4.86 -7.88 8.10
CA TYR A 57 5.74 -8.89 8.71
C TYR A 57 7.15 -8.32 8.96
N VAL A 58 7.67 -7.55 8.01
CA VAL A 58 8.96 -6.85 8.14
C VAL A 58 8.90 -5.85 9.29
N LEU A 59 7.82 -5.08 9.36
CA LEU A 59 7.58 -4.13 10.46
C LEU A 59 7.35 -4.86 11.81
N GLY A 60 6.72 -6.03 11.79
CA GLY A 60 6.58 -6.91 12.95
C GLY A 60 7.93 -7.41 13.47
N HIS A 61 8.89 -7.70 12.57
CA HIS A 61 10.28 -8.00 12.95
C HIS A 61 10.95 -6.80 13.64
N ALA A 62 10.79 -5.60 13.09
CA ALA A 62 11.32 -4.37 13.71
C ALA A 62 10.72 -4.15 15.11
N ALA A 63 9.41 -4.35 15.26
CA ALA A 63 8.73 -4.28 16.56
C ALA A 63 9.30 -5.27 17.58
N GLN A 64 9.67 -6.48 17.13
CA GLN A 64 10.33 -7.49 17.98
C GLN A 64 11.72 -7.04 18.44
N GLN A 65 12.53 -6.44 17.55
CA GLN A 65 13.85 -5.89 17.91
C GLN A 65 13.74 -4.69 18.87
N ILE A 66 12.73 -3.85 18.70
CA ILE A 66 12.44 -2.74 19.61
C ILE A 66 11.99 -3.25 21.00
N GLY A 67 11.42 -4.45 21.06
CA GLY A 67 10.91 -5.08 22.29
C GLY A 67 9.45 -4.68 22.61
N ARG A 68 8.77 -4.02 21.69
CA ARG A 68 7.34 -3.62 21.82
C ARG A 68 6.57 -4.02 20.56
N PRO A 69 5.53 -4.84 20.66
CA PRO A 69 4.67 -5.16 19.52
C PRO A 69 3.87 -3.93 19.08
N PHE A 70 3.52 -3.88 17.81
CA PHE A 70 2.70 -2.82 17.23
C PHE A 70 1.26 -3.28 17.03
N HIS A 71 0.32 -2.35 17.12
CA HIS A 71 -1.02 -2.53 16.58
C HIS A 71 -1.01 -2.24 15.09
N PHE A 72 -1.85 -2.94 14.33
CA PHE A 72 -1.97 -2.75 12.88
C PHE A 72 -3.41 -2.47 12.48
N LEU A 73 -3.63 -1.36 11.80
CA LEU A 73 -4.89 -1.08 11.13
C LEU A 73 -4.88 -1.82 9.79
N THR A 74 -5.77 -2.79 9.62
CA THR A 74 -5.75 -3.77 8.52
C THR A 74 -7.07 -3.71 7.75
N ALA A 75 -7.02 -3.75 6.41
CA ALA A 75 -8.21 -3.77 5.59
C ALA A 75 -9.12 -4.97 5.94
N TRP A 76 -10.44 -4.76 5.98
CA TRP A 76 -11.41 -5.82 6.34
C TRP A 76 -11.35 -7.01 5.37
N GLN A 77 -11.00 -6.77 4.11
CA GLN A 77 -10.84 -7.81 3.08
C GLN A 77 -9.81 -8.87 3.50
N VAL A 78 -8.72 -8.45 4.17
CA VAL A 78 -7.70 -9.40 4.67
C VAL A 78 -8.30 -10.33 5.72
N PHE A 79 -9.18 -9.82 6.58
CA PHE A 79 -9.91 -10.66 7.52
C PHE A 79 -10.91 -11.58 6.81
N ALA A 80 -11.66 -11.06 5.84
CA ALA A 80 -12.66 -11.84 5.11
C ALA A 80 -12.06 -13.01 4.32
N MET A 81 -10.87 -12.84 3.77
CA MET A 81 -10.14 -13.91 3.07
C MET A 81 -9.42 -14.89 4.02
N SER A 82 -9.39 -14.61 5.31
CA SER A 82 -8.68 -15.41 6.30
C SER A 82 -9.59 -16.42 6.98
N THR A 83 -9.05 -17.60 7.31
CA THR A 83 -9.76 -18.58 8.13
C THR A 83 -10.03 -18.04 9.54
N PRO A 84 -11.04 -18.57 10.28
CA PRO A 84 -11.31 -18.14 11.66
C PRO A 84 -10.09 -18.21 12.59
N PHE A 85 -9.23 -19.22 12.40
CA PHE A 85 -7.98 -19.34 13.15
C PHE A 85 -6.99 -18.24 12.81
N GLN A 86 -6.81 -17.90 11.52
CA GLN A 86 -5.95 -16.79 11.08
C GLN A 86 -6.49 -15.46 11.59
N GLN A 87 -7.81 -15.21 11.54
CA GLN A 87 -8.43 -14.01 12.11
C GLN A 87 -8.13 -13.89 13.62
N TRP A 88 -8.27 -15.00 14.36
CA TRP A 88 -7.93 -15.03 15.78
C TRP A 88 -6.46 -14.70 16.02
N VAL A 89 -5.54 -15.31 15.24
CA VAL A 89 -4.10 -15.02 15.31
C VAL A 89 -3.83 -13.53 15.04
N MET A 90 -4.40 -12.98 13.98
CA MET A 90 -4.24 -11.56 13.62
C MET A 90 -4.70 -10.64 14.75
N GLN A 91 -5.88 -10.90 15.34
CA GLN A 91 -6.39 -10.11 16.46
C GLN A 91 -5.46 -10.18 17.68
N LYS A 92 -4.90 -11.38 17.99
CA LYS A 92 -3.92 -11.56 19.08
C LYS A 92 -2.60 -10.84 18.80
N HIS A 93 -2.23 -10.66 17.51
CA HIS A 93 -1.08 -9.86 17.07
C HIS A 93 -1.34 -8.35 17.03
N GLY A 94 -2.54 -7.91 17.37
CA GLY A 94 -2.87 -6.48 17.43
C GLY A 94 -3.46 -5.92 16.16
N CYS A 95 -3.77 -6.76 15.16
CA CYS A 95 -4.51 -6.35 13.98
C CYS A 95 -5.98 -6.10 14.31
N PHE A 96 -6.56 -5.06 13.75
CA PHE A 96 -8.00 -4.81 13.78
C PHE A 96 -8.44 -4.21 12.44
N SER A 97 -9.67 -4.54 12.05
CA SER A 97 -10.17 -4.23 10.72
C SER A 97 -10.57 -2.77 10.56
N ILE A 98 -10.43 -2.27 9.34
CA ILE A 98 -11.02 -1.03 8.85
C ILE A 98 -11.72 -1.28 7.52
N ASP A 99 -12.92 -0.71 7.38
CA ASP A 99 -13.52 -0.51 6.08
C ASP A 99 -12.98 0.80 5.46
N ARG A 100 -12.14 0.66 4.45
CA ARG A 100 -11.52 1.81 3.76
C ARG A 100 -12.47 2.54 2.81
N GLU A 101 -13.61 1.92 2.50
CA GLU A 101 -14.58 2.38 1.52
C GLU A 101 -15.74 3.13 2.20
N SER A 102 -15.90 2.95 3.51
CA SER A 102 -16.88 3.66 4.33
C SER A 102 -16.22 4.60 5.34
N ALA A 103 -17.05 5.39 6.01
CA ALA A 103 -16.63 6.18 7.17
C ALA A 103 -16.65 5.27 8.42
N ASP A 104 -15.66 4.38 8.55
CA ASP A 104 -15.57 3.46 9.70
C ASP A 104 -15.21 4.20 10.99
N LEU A 105 -16.24 4.75 11.63
CA LEU A 105 -16.11 5.45 12.90
C LEU A 105 -15.64 4.52 14.04
N GLY A 106 -15.89 3.20 13.94
CA GLY A 106 -15.46 2.21 14.91
C GLY A 106 -13.94 2.07 14.89
N ALA A 107 -13.36 1.80 13.71
CA ALA A 107 -11.93 1.72 13.53
C ALA A 107 -11.22 3.03 13.85
N PHE A 108 -11.81 4.17 13.45
CA PHE A 108 -11.29 5.50 13.77
C PHE A 108 -11.20 5.73 15.30
N LYS A 109 -12.31 5.52 16.02
CA LYS A 109 -12.34 5.67 17.50
C LYS A 109 -11.35 4.73 18.18
N ARG A 110 -11.25 3.48 17.72
CA ARG A 110 -10.29 2.50 18.23
C ARG A 110 -8.84 2.95 18.03
N SER A 111 -8.53 3.47 16.86
CA SER A 111 -7.18 3.99 16.53
C SER A 111 -6.81 5.17 17.44
N VAL A 112 -7.73 6.12 17.62
CA VAL A 112 -7.58 7.26 18.51
C VAL A 112 -7.35 6.78 19.96
N GLU A 113 -8.12 5.80 20.43
CA GLU A 113 -8.00 5.26 21.78
C GLU A 113 -6.63 4.58 21.99
N ILE A 114 -6.15 3.79 21.03
CA ILE A 114 -4.81 3.18 21.08
C ILE A 114 -3.74 4.26 21.26
N LEU A 115 -3.76 5.32 20.45
CA LEU A 115 -2.78 6.41 20.56
C LEU A 115 -2.88 7.14 21.90
N ARG A 116 -4.07 7.24 22.50
CA ARG A 116 -4.28 7.94 23.77
C ARG A 116 -3.86 7.14 24.99
N THR A 117 -4.02 5.83 24.99
CA THR A 117 -3.97 5.02 26.22
C THR A 117 -2.99 3.85 26.17
N HIS A 118 -2.68 3.29 24.98
CA HIS A 118 -1.84 2.11 24.89
C HIS A 118 -0.35 2.49 24.83
N SER A 119 0.50 1.67 25.46
CA SER A 119 1.97 1.82 25.40
C SER A 119 2.60 1.23 24.14
N CYS A 120 1.80 0.52 23.33
CA CYS A 120 2.25 -0.09 22.09
C CYS A 120 1.93 0.84 20.92
N PRO A 121 2.89 1.07 19.99
CA PRO A 121 2.65 1.88 18.80
C PRO A 121 1.50 1.36 17.94
N LEU A 122 0.87 2.27 17.19
CA LEU A 122 -0.08 1.98 16.13
C LEU A 122 0.59 2.17 14.77
N ALA A 123 0.60 1.15 13.92
CA ALA A 123 1.05 1.22 12.55
C ALA A 123 -0.15 1.36 11.60
N ILE A 124 -0.09 2.35 10.74
CA ILE A 124 -1.04 2.59 9.66
C ILE A 124 -0.26 2.80 8.38
N PHE A 125 -0.55 2.03 7.32
CA PHE A 125 -0.02 2.23 5.99
C PHE A 125 -0.87 3.28 5.25
N PRO A 126 -0.43 4.55 5.19
CA PRO A 126 -1.32 5.63 4.77
C PRO A 126 -1.58 5.68 3.26
N GLU A 127 -0.81 4.98 2.44
CA GLU A 127 -1.11 4.77 1.02
C GLU A 127 -2.47 4.08 0.84
N GLY A 128 -2.84 3.25 1.80
CA GLY A 128 -4.13 2.59 1.85
C GLY A 128 -4.28 1.39 0.92
N ASP A 129 -3.27 1.09 0.09
CA ASP A 129 -3.19 -0.11 -0.74
C ASP A 129 -1.72 -0.50 -0.99
N ILE A 130 -1.49 -1.65 -1.65
CA ILE A 130 -0.17 -2.13 -2.04
C ILE A 130 0.06 -1.75 -3.50
N TYR A 131 1.09 -0.94 -3.77
CA TYR A 131 1.33 -0.39 -5.10
C TYR A 131 2.54 -0.98 -5.82
N HIS A 132 3.31 -1.87 -5.20
CA HIS A 132 4.54 -2.42 -5.77
C HIS A 132 5.52 -1.33 -6.22
N THR A 133 5.72 -0.32 -5.38
CA THR A 133 6.63 0.80 -5.62
C THR A 133 7.57 0.98 -4.43
N ASN A 134 8.62 0.17 -4.39
CA ASN A 134 9.58 0.10 -3.28
C ASN A 134 10.42 1.38 -3.07
N GLU A 135 10.58 2.18 -4.13
CA GLU A 135 11.40 3.40 -4.11
C GLU A 135 10.58 4.69 -4.25
N ARG A 136 9.26 4.56 -4.43
CA ARG A 136 8.37 5.71 -4.59
C ARG A 136 7.15 5.54 -3.71
N VAL A 137 6.85 6.56 -2.91
CA VAL A 137 5.62 6.65 -2.13
C VAL A 137 4.46 7.03 -3.05
N MET A 138 3.35 6.32 -2.94
CA MET A 138 2.09 6.77 -3.51
C MET A 138 1.41 7.76 -2.57
N PRO A 139 0.55 8.66 -3.06
CA PRO A 139 -0.05 9.70 -2.24
C PRO A 139 -0.72 9.16 -0.97
N PHE A 140 -0.39 9.75 0.15
CA PHE A 140 -0.94 9.36 1.45
C PHE A 140 -2.39 9.82 1.60
N ARG A 141 -3.23 8.93 2.12
CA ARG A 141 -4.59 9.26 2.54
C ARG A 141 -4.57 9.97 3.89
N GLU A 142 -5.47 10.89 4.09
CA GLU A 142 -5.55 11.76 5.27
C GLU A 142 -5.92 11.02 6.57
N GLY A 143 -6.39 9.78 6.51
CA GLY A 143 -6.90 9.03 7.65
C GLY A 143 -5.91 8.89 8.80
N ALA A 144 -4.63 8.65 8.51
CA ALA A 144 -3.58 8.50 9.54
C ALA A 144 -3.33 9.83 10.28
N ALA A 145 -3.24 10.95 9.56
CA ALA A 145 -3.09 12.29 10.12
C ALA A 145 -4.32 12.70 10.94
N ALA A 146 -5.52 12.45 10.41
CA ALA A 146 -6.77 12.73 11.12
C ALA A 146 -6.88 11.99 12.46
N ILE A 147 -6.50 10.70 12.50
CA ILE A 147 -6.44 9.89 13.72
C ILE A 147 -5.44 10.49 14.72
N ALA A 148 -4.23 10.85 14.27
CA ALA A 148 -3.21 11.41 15.14
C ALA A 148 -3.63 12.76 15.75
N LEU A 149 -4.18 13.66 14.94
CA LEU A 149 -4.69 14.96 15.40
C LEU A 149 -5.89 14.80 16.35
N ALA A 150 -6.81 13.89 16.05
CA ALA A 150 -7.94 13.60 16.94
C ALA A 150 -7.48 13.01 18.29
N ALA A 151 -6.43 12.19 18.28
CA ALA A 151 -5.81 11.70 19.50
C ALA A 151 -5.15 12.84 20.28
N ALA A 152 -4.37 13.69 19.64
CA ALA A 152 -3.69 14.82 20.26
C ALA A 152 -4.66 15.81 20.95
N LYS A 153 -5.82 16.06 20.36
CA LYS A 153 -6.89 16.91 20.96
C LYS A 153 -7.42 16.39 22.29
N ARG A 154 -7.31 15.10 22.55
CA ARG A 154 -7.98 14.43 23.68
C ARG A 154 -7.02 13.67 24.59
N ALA A 155 -5.73 13.63 24.27
CA ALA A 155 -4.73 12.91 25.02
C ALA A 155 -4.19 13.73 26.19
N ASN A 156 -3.87 13.05 27.31
CA ASN A 156 -3.14 13.61 28.44
C ASN A 156 -1.63 13.31 28.35
N ARG A 157 -1.16 12.93 27.15
CA ARG A 157 0.24 12.62 26.86
C ARG A 157 0.61 13.14 25.46
N PRO A 158 1.90 13.34 25.16
CA PRO A 158 2.33 13.70 23.83
C PRO A 158 1.91 12.65 22.79
N ILE A 159 1.53 13.08 21.59
CA ILE A 159 1.33 12.22 20.43
C ILE A 159 2.41 12.55 19.42
N VAL A 160 3.05 11.51 18.89
CA VAL A 160 4.07 11.65 17.86
C VAL A 160 3.77 10.72 16.67
N ALA A 161 4.06 11.18 15.47
CA ALA A 161 4.05 10.35 14.28
C ALA A 161 5.49 10.10 13.82
N ILE A 162 5.82 8.84 13.52
CA ILE A 162 7.16 8.44 13.08
C ILE A 162 7.07 7.95 11.64
N PRO A 163 7.53 8.77 10.67
CA PRO A 163 7.63 8.35 9.28
C PRO A 163 8.59 7.18 9.18
N THR A 164 8.25 6.17 8.41
CA THR A 164 9.02 4.92 8.36
C THR A 164 9.17 4.48 6.90
N ALA A 165 10.37 4.14 6.47
CA ALA A 165 10.61 3.57 5.15
C ALA A 165 10.85 2.07 5.25
N ILE A 166 10.20 1.31 4.38
CA ILE A 166 10.43 -0.12 4.18
C ILE A 166 10.94 -0.30 2.75
N ARG A 167 12.11 -0.93 2.59
CA ARG A 167 12.70 -1.24 1.27
C ARG A 167 13.13 -2.69 1.21
N CYS A 168 12.98 -3.27 0.02
CA CYS A 168 13.48 -4.61 -0.27
C CYS A 168 14.48 -4.56 -1.42
N HIS A 169 15.56 -5.33 -1.28
CA HIS A 169 16.61 -5.48 -2.30
C HIS A 169 16.88 -6.94 -2.56
N TYR A 170 17.17 -7.27 -3.81
CA TYR A 170 17.61 -8.59 -4.18
C TYR A 170 19.05 -8.85 -3.72
N LEU A 171 19.28 -10.03 -3.15
CA LEU A 171 20.62 -10.54 -2.81
C LEU A 171 21.16 -11.48 -3.91
N ASP A 172 20.27 -12.09 -4.66
CA ASP A 172 20.58 -12.94 -5.81
C ASP A 172 20.13 -12.22 -7.08
N ASP A 173 20.67 -12.61 -8.23
CA ASP A 173 20.19 -12.13 -9.52
C ASP A 173 18.80 -12.72 -9.83
N PRO A 174 17.72 -11.92 -9.85
CA PRO A 174 16.38 -12.39 -10.18
C PRO A 174 16.13 -12.44 -11.69
N MET A 175 17.04 -11.93 -12.51
CA MET A 175 16.84 -11.71 -13.96
C MET A 175 16.35 -12.96 -14.71
N PRO A 176 16.88 -14.15 -14.49
CA PRO A 176 16.38 -15.36 -15.19
C PRO A 176 14.89 -15.62 -14.91
N GLY A 177 14.47 -15.46 -13.66
CA GLY A 177 13.06 -15.63 -13.27
C GLY A 177 12.15 -14.52 -13.81
N LEU A 178 12.63 -13.29 -13.90
CA LEU A 178 11.89 -12.15 -14.47
C LEU A 178 11.70 -12.28 -15.98
N LEU A 179 12.69 -12.79 -16.69
CA LEU A 179 12.58 -13.07 -18.13
C LEU A 179 11.57 -14.18 -18.43
N ASP A 180 11.53 -15.22 -17.59
CA ASP A 180 10.51 -16.28 -17.67
C ASP A 180 9.12 -15.72 -17.38
N LEU A 181 8.96 -14.94 -16.31
CA LEU A 181 7.69 -14.30 -15.95
C LEU A 181 7.17 -13.42 -17.08
N MET A 182 8.03 -12.58 -17.69
CA MET A 182 7.64 -11.75 -18.83
C MET A 182 7.15 -12.60 -20.01
N SER A 183 7.81 -13.71 -20.28
CA SER A 183 7.40 -14.62 -21.39
C SER A 183 6.05 -15.29 -21.09
N ARG A 184 5.80 -15.65 -19.81
CA ARG A 184 4.49 -16.17 -19.35
C ARG A 184 3.38 -15.12 -19.50
N LEU A 185 3.63 -13.86 -19.12
CA LEU A 185 2.70 -12.76 -19.27
C LEU A 185 2.31 -12.52 -20.75
N GLU A 186 3.31 -12.45 -21.64
CA GLU A 186 3.08 -12.32 -23.06
C GLU A 186 2.26 -13.49 -23.61
N THR A 187 2.60 -14.74 -23.24
CA THR A 187 1.90 -15.95 -23.69
C THR A 187 0.45 -15.99 -23.17
N ALA A 188 0.20 -15.60 -21.92
CA ALA A 188 -1.13 -15.56 -21.34
C ALA A 188 -2.07 -14.58 -22.08
N ASN A 189 -1.51 -13.54 -22.71
CA ASN A 189 -2.25 -12.61 -23.55
C ASN A 189 -2.19 -12.97 -25.06
N HIS A 190 -1.85 -14.22 -25.38
CA HIS A 190 -1.73 -14.72 -26.76
C HIS A 190 -0.70 -13.97 -27.61
N TRP A 191 0.29 -13.34 -26.97
CA TRP A 191 1.37 -12.65 -27.67
C TRP A 191 2.57 -13.59 -27.86
N ARG A 192 3.29 -13.41 -28.96
CA ARG A 192 4.57 -14.09 -29.15
C ARG A 192 5.64 -13.46 -28.26
N PRO A 193 6.26 -14.23 -27.34
CA PRO A 193 7.38 -13.73 -26.53
C PRO A 193 8.52 -13.19 -27.41
N ARG A 194 9.12 -12.09 -26.97
CA ARG A 194 10.22 -11.42 -27.69
C ARG A 194 11.50 -11.39 -26.83
N PRO A 195 12.15 -12.56 -26.61
CA PRO A 195 13.38 -12.64 -25.80
C PRO A 195 14.58 -11.90 -26.43
N ASP A 196 14.49 -11.54 -27.69
CA ASP A 196 15.44 -10.71 -28.44
C ASP A 196 15.43 -9.24 -28.01
N LEU A 197 14.41 -8.78 -27.31
CA LEU A 197 14.27 -7.39 -26.84
C LEU A 197 14.71 -7.26 -25.38
N PRO A 198 15.28 -6.10 -24.99
CA PRO A 198 15.52 -5.77 -23.59
C PRO A 198 14.23 -5.88 -22.74
N LEU A 199 14.35 -6.35 -21.50
CA LEU A 199 13.22 -6.60 -20.63
C LEU A 199 12.37 -5.33 -20.38
N THR A 200 13.00 -4.19 -20.22
CA THR A 200 12.31 -2.88 -20.07
C THR A 200 11.46 -2.54 -21.30
N VAL A 201 11.97 -2.81 -22.50
CA VAL A 201 11.20 -2.62 -23.74
C VAL A 201 9.99 -3.55 -23.81
N ARG A 202 10.15 -4.80 -23.39
CA ARG A 202 9.04 -5.77 -23.31
C ARG A 202 7.97 -5.33 -22.33
N ILE A 203 8.36 -4.84 -21.15
CA ILE A 203 7.45 -4.29 -20.14
C ILE A 203 6.59 -3.16 -20.71
N TYR A 204 7.21 -2.17 -21.36
CA TYR A 204 6.47 -1.03 -21.93
C TYR A 204 5.56 -1.46 -23.08
N ARG A 205 6.03 -2.30 -24.00
CA ARG A 205 5.18 -2.86 -25.05
C ARG A 205 3.97 -3.60 -24.50
N PHE A 206 4.17 -4.36 -23.42
CA PHE A 206 3.09 -5.08 -22.74
C PHE A 206 2.08 -4.12 -22.12
N ALA A 207 2.55 -3.13 -21.37
CA ALA A 207 1.71 -2.09 -20.77
C ALA A 207 0.92 -1.31 -21.82
N GLU A 208 1.58 -0.84 -22.90
CA GLU A 208 0.95 -0.12 -24.01
C GLU A 208 -0.13 -0.94 -24.70
N GLY A 209 0.13 -2.23 -24.95
CA GLY A 209 -0.84 -3.11 -25.59
C GLY A 209 -2.06 -3.38 -24.71
N LEU A 210 -1.87 -3.66 -23.42
CA LEU A 210 -3.00 -3.82 -22.48
C LEU A 210 -3.82 -2.53 -22.37
N LEU A 211 -3.14 -1.39 -22.28
CA LEU A 211 -3.81 -0.09 -22.23
C LEU A 211 -4.60 0.18 -23.51
N ALA A 212 -4.04 -0.12 -24.67
CA ALA A 212 -4.72 0.04 -25.97
C ALA A 212 -5.99 -0.83 -26.07
N LEU A 213 -5.96 -2.06 -25.55
CA LEU A 213 -7.15 -2.91 -25.47
C LEU A 213 -8.25 -2.28 -24.59
N LYS A 214 -7.87 -1.72 -23.44
CA LYS A 214 -8.82 -1.03 -22.57
C LYS A 214 -9.35 0.27 -23.20
N GLU A 215 -8.53 1.01 -23.90
CA GLU A 215 -8.98 2.20 -24.65
C GLU A 215 -9.98 1.83 -25.76
N LEU A 216 -9.76 0.72 -26.46
CA LEU A 216 -10.73 0.22 -27.46
C LEU A 216 -12.04 -0.19 -26.80
N GLU A 217 -11.99 -0.87 -25.64
CA GLU A 217 -13.16 -1.30 -24.90
C GLU A 217 -14.02 -0.12 -24.42
N TYR A 218 -13.39 0.91 -23.83
CA TYR A 218 -14.10 2.02 -23.19
C TYR A 218 -14.33 3.23 -24.12
N LEU A 219 -13.43 3.46 -25.08
CA LEU A 219 -13.44 4.67 -25.91
C LEU A 219 -13.64 4.36 -27.41
N GLY A 220 -13.67 3.08 -27.81
CA GLY A 220 -13.80 2.65 -29.19
C GLY A 220 -12.57 2.95 -30.07
N ARG A 221 -11.53 3.53 -29.52
CA ARG A 221 -10.27 3.87 -30.23
C ARG A 221 -9.11 4.01 -29.28
N THR A 222 -7.91 3.75 -29.76
CA THR A 222 -6.66 4.02 -29.03
C THR A 222 -6.39 5.52 -28.94
N GLN A 223 -5.66 5.93 -27.89
CA GLN A 223 -5.29 7.32 -27.69
C GLN A 223 -3.81 7.55 -28.05
N SER A 224 -3.46 8.80 -28.35
CA SER A 224 -2.07 9.24 -28.51
C SER A 224 -1.50 9.77 -27.20
N GLY A 225 -0.20 9.77 -27.07
CA GLY A 225 0.51 10.26 -25.88
C GLY A 225 1.28 9.15 -25.14
N THR A 226 1.91 9.52 -24.05
CA THR A 226 2.66 8.60 -23.19
C THR A 226 1.73 7.65 -22.43
N VAL A 227 2.26 6.53 -21.96
CA VAL A 227 1.50 5.58 -21.09
C VAL A 227 0.90 6.33 -19.90
N VAL A 228 1.66 7.23 -19.27
CA VAL A 228 1.20 8.03 -18.13
C VAL A 228 -0.03 8.87 -18.48
N GLU A 229 0.03 9.63 -19.58
CA GLU A 229 -1.07 10.50 -20.02
C GLU A 229 -2.30 9.70 -20.38
N ARG A 230 -2.13 8.64 -21.15
CA ARG A 230 -3.19 7.75 -21.62
C ARG A 230 -3.90 7.04 -20.46
N THR A 231 -3.12 6.54 -19.49
CA THR A 231 -3.65 5.89 -18.29
C THR A 231 -4.49 6.86 -17.46
N ARG A 232 -3.98 8.07 -17.23
CA ARG A 232 -4.73 9.13 -16.51
C ARG A 232 -6.00 9.56 -17.26
N LEU A 233 -5.91 9.70 -18.57
CA LEU A 233 -7.06 10.06 -19.41
C LEU A 233 -8.16 9.00 -19.29
N LEU A 234 -7.82 7.72 -19.49
CA LEU A 234 -8.79 6.64 -19.41
C LEU A 234 -9.44 6.55 -18.02
N ALA A 235 -8.64 6.57 -16.96
CA ALA A 235 -9.15 6.54 -15.59
C ALA A 235 -10.10 7.71 -15.31
N ASN A 236 -9.74 8.92 -15.78
CA ASN A 236 -10.57 10.11 -15.58
C ASN A 236 -11.89 10.06 -16.36
N LEU A 237 -11.87 9.58 -17.61
CA LEU A 237 -13.07 9.44 -18.43
C LEU A 237 -14.06 8.42 -17.84
N VAL A 238 -13.56 7.28 -17.35
CA VAL A 238 -14.40 6.28 -16.67
C VAL A 238 -15.05 6.88 -15.42
N LEU A 239 -14.28 7.60 -14.59
CA LEU A 239 -14.81 8.25 -13.41
C LEU A 239 -15.86 9.31 -13.75
N GLN A 240 -15.58 10.18 -14.74
CA GLN A 240 -16.52 11.24 -15.14
C GLN A 240 -17.84 10.67 -15.66
N GLU A 241 -17.80 9.59 -16.44
CA GLU A 241 -19.03 8.92 -16.91
C GLU A 241 -19.88 8.43 -15.72
N LYS A 242 -19.27 7.79 -14.71
CA LYS A 242 -19.99 7.32 -13.52
C LYS A 242 -20.51 8.49 -12.68
N GLU A 243 -19.69 9.50 -12.45
CA GLU A 243 -20.08 10.70 -11.70
C GLU A 243 -21.29 11.40 -12.34
N LEU A 244 -21.28 11.57 -13.66
CA LEU A 244 -22.39 12.15 -14.39
C LEU A 244 -23.66 11.30 -14.31
N ARG A 245 -23.56 9.98 -14.51
CA ARG A 245 -24.70 9.07 -14.48
C ARG A 245 -25.38 9.01 -13.11
N PHE A 246 -24.60 9.07 -12.04
CA PHE A 246 -25.11 9.03 -10.66
C PHE A 246 -25.37 10.42 -10.04
N GLY A 247 -25.10 11.51 -10.77
CA GLY A 247 -25.25 12.87 -10.27
C GLY A 247 -24.34 13.20 -9.09
N ILE A 248 -23.16 12.56 -9.03
CA ILE A 248 -22.20 12.72 -7.95
C ILE A 248 -21.16 13.75 -8.35
N LYS A 249 -20.90 14.70 -7.45
CA LYS A 249 -19.76 15.59 -7.55
C LYS A 249 -18.78 15.24 -6.41
N SER A 250 -17.64 14.68 -6.76
CA SER A 250 -16.62 14.39 -5.77
C SER A 250 -16.09 15.69 -5.14
N PRO A 251 -15.87 15.73 -3.83
CA PRO A 251 -15.24 16.86 -3.15
C PRO A 251 -13.75 16.99 -3.43
N SER A 252 -13.13 16.01 -4.07
CA SER A 252 -11.70 15.91 -4.33
C SER A 252 -11.41 15.50 -5.76
N ASP A 253 -10.33 16.03 -6.34
CA ASP A 253 -9.81 15.62 -7.65
C ASP A 253 -8.96 14.34 -7.57
N SER A 254 -8.68 13.85 -6.38
CA SER A 254 -7.91 12.63 -6.15
C SER A 254 -8.66 11.39 -6.64
N THR A 255 -8.06 10.62 -7.53
CA THR A 255 -8.64 9.38 -8.07
C THR A 255 -9.11 8.42 -6.97
N PRO A 256 -8.34 8.11 -5.89
CA PRO A 256 -8.81 7.22 -4.83
C PRO A 256 -10.03 7.75 -4.07
N GLU A 257 -10.13 9.05 -3.82
CA GLU A 257 -11.29 9.64 -3.12
C GLU A 257 -12.53 9.67 -4.02
N ARG A 258 -12.39 9.93 -5.31
CA ARG A 258 -13.48 9.83 -6.30
C ARG A 258 -14.02 8.40 -6.39
N VAL A 259 -13.13 7.41 -6.47
CA VAL A 259 -13.51 5.98 -6.46
C VAL A 259 -14.24 5.62 -5.16
N LYS A 260 -13.74 6.06 -4.02
CA LYS A 260 -14.37 5.81 -2.72
C LYS A 260 -15.79 6.36 -2.64
N GLU A 261 -16.01 7.59 -3.10
CA GLU A 261 -17.34 8.20 -3.08
C GLU A 261 -18.33 7.45 -4.01
N LEU A 262 -17.89 7.09 -5.22
CA LEU A 262 -18.69 6.28 -6.14
C LEU A 262 -19.02 4.90 -5.57
N ARG A 263 -18.04 4.19 -5.01
CA ARG A 263 -18.24 2.88 -4.37
C ARG A 263 -19.25 2.95 -3.25
N ARG A 264 -19.15 3.96 -2.39
CA ARG A 264 -20.09 4.17 -1.30
C ARG A 264 -21.54 4.27 -1.83
N GLN A 265 -21.74 5.02 -2.91
CA GLN A 265 -23.06 5.16 -3.54
C GLN A 265 -23.54 3.85 -4.17
N PHE A 266 -22.65 3.11 -4.85
CA PHE A 266 -22.99 1.82 -5.47
C PHE A 266 -23.37 0.77 -4.43
N ILE A 267 -22.65 0.68 -3.31
CA ILE A 267 -22.97 -0.22 -2.19
C ILE A 267 -24.34 0.12 -1.62
N GLN A 268 -24.63 1.40 -1.37
CA GLN A 268 -25.95 1.83 -0.89
C GLN A 268 -27.09 1.47 -1.86
N GLN A 269 -26.84 1.52 -3.17
CA GLN A 269 -27.84 1.09 -4.15
C GLN A 269 -27.98 -0.43 -4.23
N LEU A 270 -26.88 -1.19 -4.11
CA LEU A 270 -26.91 -2.68 -4.07
C LEU A 270 -27.66 -3.22 -2.85
N GLU A 271 -27.71 -2.49 -1.75
CA GLU A 271 -28.43 -2.86 -0.53
C GLU A 271 -29.95 -2.56 -0.62
N ARG A 272 -30.42 -1.93 -1.68
CA ARG A 272 -31.85 -1.59 -1.84
C ARG A 272 -32.66 -2.85 -2.16
N PRO A 273 -33.77 -3.10 -1.43
CA PRO A 273 -34.59 -4.30 -1.62
C PRO A 273 -35.42 -4.28 -2.91
N ASP A 274 -35.56 -3.10 -3.55
CA ASP A 274 -36.33 -2.88 -4.79
C ASP A 274 -35.45 -2.92 -6.06
N LEU A 275 -34.17 -3.26 -5.95
CA LEU A 275 -33.26 -3.34 -7.08
C LEU A 275 -33.52 -4.65 -7.85
N ASP A 276 -33.82 -4.53 -9.14
CA ASP A 276 -33.98 -5.67 -10.03
C ASP A 276 -32.64 -6.27 -10.48
N ASP A 277 -32.69 -7.47 -11.08
CA ASP A 277 -31.49 -8.18 -11.55
C ASP A 277 -30.71 -7.38 -12.60
N VAL A 278 -31.37 -6.58 -13.42
CA VAL A 278 -30.71 -5.76 -14.43
C VAL A 278 -29.90 -4.63 -13.77
N GLY A 279 -30.51 -3.95 -12.82
CA GLY A 279 -29.83 -2.92 -12.02
C GLY A 279 -28.68 -3.49 -11.21
N HIS A 280 -28.87 -4.68 -10.57
CA HIS A 280 -27.83 -5.35 -9.84
C HIS A 280 -26.61 -5.68 -10.73
N ASN A 281 -26.85 -6.30 -11.89
CA ASN A 281 -25.78 -6.62 -12.85
C ASN A 281 -25.08 -5.36 -13.41
N GLN A 282 -25.81 -4.25 -13.56
CA GLN A 282 -25.21 -3.01 -14.01
C GLN A 282 -24.31 -2.41 -12.92
N LEU A 283 -24.76 -2.34 -11.68
CA LEU A 283 -23.93 -1.86 -10.56
C LEU A 283 -22.69 -2.72 -10.34
N GLN A 284 -22.81 -4.05 -10.56
CA GLN A 284 -21.65 -4.93 -10.49
C GLN A 284 -20.60 -4.57 -11.57
N ARG A 285 -21.02 -4.32 -12.81
CA ARG A 285 -20.12 -3.83 -13.87
C ARG A 285 -19.51 -2.47 -13.53
N ASP A 286 -20.29 -1.58 -12.92
CA ASP A 286 -19.77 -0.29 -12.48
C ASP A 286 -18.73 -0.43 -11.37
N MET A 287 -18.87 -1.41 -10.48
CA MET A 287 -17.84 -1.74 -9.48
C MET A 287 -16.56 -2.28 -10.15
N ASP A 288 -16.68 -3.10 -11.21
CA ASP A 288 -15.55 -3.60 -11.98
C ASP A 288 -14.81 -2.44 -12.70
N ASP A 289 -15.56 -1.45 -13.20
CA ASP A 289 -15.01 -0.23 -13.80
C ASP A 289 -14.21 0.59 -12.77
N LEU A 290 -14.72 0.73 -11.54
CA LEU A 290 -13.96 1.38 -10.47
C LEU A 290 -12.71 0.60 -10.05
N PHE A 291 -12.78 -0.73 -10.11
CA PHE A 291 -11.61 -1.57 -9.89
C PHE A 291 -10.53 -1.32 -10.97
N LEU A 292 -10.94 -1.25 -12.25
CA LEU A 292 -10.03 -0.87 -13.34
C LEU A 292 -9.38 0.50 -13.09
N VAL A 293 -10.15 1.50 -12.63
CA VAL A 293 -9.60 2.83 -12.33
C VAL A 293 -8.51 2.76 -11.27
N ILE A 294 -8.70 1.98 -10.20
CA ILE A 294 -7.67 1.78 -9.17
C ILE A 294 -6.46 1.04 -9.73
N GLN A 295 -6.67 0.01 -10.57
CA GLN A 295 -5.56 -0.64 -11.27
C GLN A 295 -4.77 0.36 -12.11
N LEU A 296 -5.42 1.16 -12.96
CA LEU A 296 -4.76 2.18 -13.77
C LEU A 296 -3.99 3.18 -12.90
N TYR A 297 -4.59 3.64 -11.80
CA TYR A 297 -3.94 4.54 -10.84
C TYR A 297 -2.70 3.93 -10.20
N SER A 298 -2.70 2.62 -9.97
CA SER A 298 -1.60 1.90 -9.32
C SER A 298 -0.38 1.67 -10.22
N TYR A 299 -0.47 2.02 -11.52
CA TYR A 299 0.65 1.97 -12.45
C TYR A 299 1.14 3.40 -12.75
N PRO A 300 2.24 3.87 -12.11
CA PRO A 300 2.77 5.22 -12.38
C PRO A 300 3.14 5.48 -13.83
N GLY A 301 3.42 4.42 -14.61
CA GLY A 301 3.73 4.49 -16.03
C GLY A 301 5.16 4.92 -16.37
N ASP A 302 5.80 5.67 -15.49
CA ASP A 302 7.17 6.18 -15.63
C ASP A 302 8.18 5.52 -14.66
N TYR A 303 7.70 4.70 -13.73
CA TYR A 303 8.47 4.14 -12.63
C TYR A 303 9.73 3.39 -13.05
N VAL A 304 9.62 2.52 -14.06
CA VAL A 304 10.77 1.80 -14.60
C VAL A 304 11.62 2.70 -15.49
N ALA A 305 11.00 3.63 -16.24
CA ALA A 305 11.73 4.50 -17.17
C ALA A 305 12.64 5.51 -16.45
N GLU A 306 12.20 6.02 -15.31
CA GLU A 306 13.01 6.97 -14.50
C GLU A 306 14.29 6.33 -13.97
N ASN A 307 14.21 5.09 -13.51
CA ASN A 307 15.35 4.35 -12.99
C ASN A 307 15.09 2.85 -13.17
N PRO A 308 15.65 2.19 -14.19
CA PRO A 308 15.43 0.78 -14.46
C PRO A 308 16.23 -0.13 -13.51
N SER A 309 16.10 0.09 -12.19
CA SER A 309 16.67 -0.80 -11.18
C SER A 309 16.03 -2.19 -11.27
N ILE A 310 16.76 -3.19 -10.80
CA ILE A 310 16.27 -4.58 -10.82
C ILE A 310 15.02 -4.74 -9.94
N GLU A 311 14.94 -3.97 -8.87
CA GLU A 311 13.79 -3.91 -7.96
C GLU A 311 12.57 -3.36 -8.67
N ARG A 312 12.68 -2.21 -9.36
CA ARG A 312 11.55 -1.59 -10.08
C ARG A 312 11.02 -2.47 -11.22
N ILE A 313 11.93 -3.15 -11.92
CA ILE A 313 11.58 -4.13 -12.95
C ILE A 313 10.81 -5.30 -12.34
N ALA A 314 11.32 -5.88 -11.23
CA ALA A 314 10.71 -7.00 -10.55
C ALA A 314 9.32 -6.65 -10.00
N GLU A 315 9.19 -5.51 -9.34
CA GLU A 315 7.94 -5.02 -8.76
C GLU A 315 6.87 -4.81 -9.83
N THR A 316 7.25 -4.21 -10.96
CA THR A 316 6.32 -4.01 -12.09
C THR A 316 5.85 -5.34 -12.66
N LEU A 317 6.74 -6.33 -12.79
CA LEU A 317 6.38 -7.66 -13.28
C LEU A 317 5.57 -8.47 -12.25
N GLU A 318 5.91 -8.38 -10.96
CA GLU A 318 5.13 -8.98 -9.87
C GLU A 318 3.69 -8.40 -9.86
N LYS A 319 3.54 -7.08 -10.08
CA LYS A 319 2.22 -6.47 -10.21
C LYS A 319 1.47 -6.92 -11.47
N PHE A 320 2.14 -7.06 -12.60
CA PHE A 320 1.51 -7.67 -13.77
C PHE A 320 1.10 -9.12 -13.51
N GLU A 321 1.89 -9.90 -12.75
CA GLU A 321 1.53 -11.27 -12.37
C GLU A 321 0.23 -11.30 -11.56
N GLU A 322 0.05 -10.37 -10.61
CA GLU A 322 -1.21 -10.22 -9.87
C GLU A 322 -2.38 -9.85 -10.78
N ASP A 323 -2.22 -8.80 -11.57
CA ASP A 323 -3.32 -8.22 -12.32
C ASP A 323 -3.71 -9.04 -13.56
N VAL A 324 -2.75 -9.68 -14.23
CA VAL A 324 -2.97 -10.41 -15.49
C VAL A 324 -3.13 -11.90 -15.26
N LEU A 325 -2.24 -12.51 -14.47
CA LEU A 325 -2.29 -13.96 -14.19
C LEU A 325 -3.16 -14.29 -12.98
N LYS A 326 -3.73 -13.29 -12.30
CA LYS A 326 -4.59 -13.43 -11.11
C LYS A 326 -3.93 -14.19 -9.97
N VAL A 327 -2.63 -13.98 -9.78
CA VAL A 327 -1.86 -14.55 -8.68
C VAL A 327 -1.99 -13.65 -7.46
N ALA A 328 -2.63 -14.12 -6.41
CA ALA A 328 -2.88 -13.32 -5.21
C ALA A 328 -1.59 -12.89 -4.46
N TYR A 329 -0.53 -13.69 -4.56
CA TYR A 329 0.76 -13.43 -3.92
C TYR A 329 1.89 -13.82 -4.87
N PRO A 330 2.46 -12.87 -5.62
CA PRO A 330 3.61 -13.11 -6.49
C PRO A 330 4.78 -13.72 -5.73
N LYS A 331 5.49 -14.64 -6.37
CA LYS A 331 6.66 -15.27 -5.78
C LYS A 331 7.90 -14.44 -6.08
N SER A 332 8.69 -14.18 -5.07
CA SER A 332 10.01 -13.56 -5.27
C SER A 332 10.92 -14.43 -6.15
N HIS A 333 11.61 -13.81 -7.09
CA HIS A 333 12.53 -14.47 -8.03
C HIS A 333 13.96 -14.66 -7.49
N GLY A 334 14.26 -14.17 -6.26
CA GLY A 334 15.53 -14.32 -5.59
C GLY A 334 15.42 -14.08 -4.11
N ARG A 335 16.49 -14.35 -3.34
CA ARG A 335 16.56 -13.96 -1.92
C ARG A 335 16.58 -12.44 -1.82
N ARG A 336 15.89 -11.92 -0.81
CA ARG A 336 15.78 -10.48 -0.57
C ARG A 336 16.30 -10.11 0.82
N ARG A 337 16.79 -8.90 0.92
CA ARG A 337 17.08 -8.18 2.14
C ARG A 337 16.04 -7.08 2.29
N ALA A 338 15.42 -6.96 3.45
CA ALA A 338 14.54 -5.85 3.76
C ALA A 338 15.24 -4.87 4.72
N SER A 339 14.93 -3.60 4.62
CA SER A 339 15.33 -2.58 5.59
C SER A 339 14.11 -1.81 6.10
N VAL A 340 14.11 -1.53 7.39
CA VAL A 340 13.15 -0.64 8.03
C VAL A 340 13.92 0.53 8.61
N LEU A 341 13.62 1.74 8.15
CA LEU A 341 14.24 2.97 8.63
C LEU A 341 13.19 3.85 9.29
N PHE A 342 13.28 4.02 10.61
CA PHE A 342 12.44 4.92 11.38
C PHE A 342 13.04 6.34 11.36
N GLY A 343 12.28 7.31 10.87
CA GLY A 343 12.66 8.71 10.86
C GLY A 343 12.48 9.39 12.20
N GLU A 344 12.82 10.67 12.25
CA GLU A 344 12.63 11.51 13.43
C GLU A 344 11.13 11.63 13.79
N PRO A 345 10.78 11.54 15.09
CA PRO A 345 9.41 11.72 15.52
C PRO A 345 8.90 13.14 15.22
N ILE A 346 7.77 13.22 14.56
CA ILE A 346 7.05 14.45 14.28
C ILE A 346 6.04 14.68 15.41
N PRO A 347 6.19 15.71 16.26
CA PRO A 347 5.19 16.04 17.25
C PRO A 347 3.87 16.41 16.62
N VAL A 348 2.77 15.82 17.11
CA VAL A 348 1.42 16.10 16.65
C VAL A 348 0.74 17.01 17.65
N ALA A 349 0.65 18.29 17.33
CA ALA A 349 -0.07 19.28 18.13
C ALA A 349 -1.43 19.58 17.50
N ALA A 350 -2.47 19.58 18.30
CA ALA A 350 -3.79 20.01 17.86
C ALA A 350 -3.95 21.51 18.12
N GLU A 351 -3.45 22.36 17.23
CA GLU A 351 -3.68 23.79 17.31
C GLU A 351 -5.15 24.14 16.99
N ARG A 352 -5.74 25.05 17.78
CA ARG A 352 -7.10 25.51 17.53
C ARG A 352 -7.12 26.43 16.31
N GLY A 353 -7.97 26.12 15.33
CA GLY A 353 -8.24 27.01 14.17
C GLY A 353 -7.47 26.74 12.90
N GLN A 354 -6.60 25.75 12.83
CA GLN A 354 -5.86 25.37 11.63
C GLN A 354 -6.76 24.51 10.72
N ARG A 355 -7.32 25.11 9.67
CA ARG A 355 -8.26 24.43 8.74
C ARG A 355 -7.60 23.28 7.99
N ASP A 356 -6.31 23.38 7.68
CA ASP A 356 -5.59 22.46 6.81
C ASP A 356 -4.63 21.52 7.57
N ALA A 357 -4.75 21.43 8.92
CA ALA A 357 -3.83 20.65 9.76
C ALA A 357 -3.72 19.17 9.36
N VAL A 358 -4.80 18.58 8.84
CA VAL A 358 -4.80 17.20 8.38
C VAL A 358 -3.99 17.06 7.10
N ALA A 359 -4.24 17.91 6.12
CA ALA A 359 -3.50 17.92 4.85
C ALA A 359 -2.01 18.23 5.06
N ASP A 360 -1.69 19.22 5.92
CA ASP A 360 -0.31 19.57 6.26
C ASP A 360 0.45 18.40 6.90
N LEU A 361 -0.16 17.74 7.89
CA LEU A 361 0.47 16.59 8.54
C LEU A 361 0.62 15.43 7.56
N THR A 362 -0.38 15.18 6.72
CA THR A 362 -0.33 14.13 5.68
C THR A 362 0.83 14.38 4.72
N SER A 363 0.94 15.60 4.19
CA SER A 363 2.02 15.99 3.27
C SER A 363 3.40 15.87 3.92
N ARG A 364 3.55 16.31 5.18
CA ARG A 364 4.80 16.17 5.93
C ARG A 364 5.19 14.71 6.12
N LEU A 365 4.24 13.83 6.46
CA LEU A 365 4.50 12.40 6.62
C LEU A 365 4.94 11.77 5.31
N GLU A 366 4.24 12.05 4.21
CA GLU A 366 4.55 11.56 2.87
C GLU A 366 5.96 11.99 2.42
N GLN A 367 6.27 13.29 2.52
CA GLN A 367 7.57 13.84 2.15
C GLN A 367 8.71 13.25 2.98
N ASN A 368 8.50 13.04 4.29
CA ASN A 368 9.50 12.43 5.16
C ASN A 368 9.73 10.96 4.81
N VAL A 369 8.68 10.18 4.53
CA VAL A 369 8.84 8.79 4.10
C VAL A 369 9.58 8.72 2.76
N GLN A 370 9.21 9.56 1.78
CA GLN A 370 9.95 9.63 0.50
C GLN A 370 11.41 10.04 0.70
N SER A 371 11.68 10.99 1.60
CA SER A 371 13.06 11.40 1.94
C SER A 371 13.87 10.25 2.54
N LEU A 372 13.25 9.42 3.41
CA LEU A 372 13.88 8.23 3.97
C LEU A 372 14.15 7.17 2.88
N LEU A 373 13.23 6.97 1.94
CA LEU A 373 13.42 6.08 0.80
C LEU A 373 14.56 6.54 -0.12
N ASN A 374 14.78 7.84 -0.24
CA ASN A 374 15.85 8.41 -1.06
C ASN A 374 17.24 8.33 -0.39
N GLN A 375 17.31 8.08 0.93
CA GLN A 375 18.58 7.91 1.61
C GLN A 375 19.25 6.62 1.14
N LYS A 376 20.54 6.68 0.86
CA LYS A 376 21.33 5.46 0.66
C LYS A 376 21.29 4.66 1.94
N ALA A 377 20.63 3.50 1.92
CA ALA A 377 20.61 2.64 3.09
C ALA A 377 22.04 2.17 3.37
N ILE A 378 22.57 2.57 4.51
CA ILE A 378 23.81 2.03 5.06
C ILE A 378 23.35 0.84 5.92
N GLY A 379 23.80 -0.37 5.60
CA GLY A 379 23.52 -1.54 6.41
C GLY A 379 24.04 -1.38 7.84
N SER A 380 23.52 -2.15 8.76
CA SER A 380 24.02 -2.21 10.15
C SER A 380 25.51 -2.60 10.25
N ASP A 381 26.08 -3.10 9.17
CA ASP A 381 27.50 -3.43 8.97
C ASP A 381 28.32 -2.28 8.35
N GLY A 382 27.74 -1.09 8.16
CA GLY A 382 28.38 0.08 7.56
C GLY A 382 28.60 0.00 6.04
N ALA A 383 28.13 -1.05 5.37
CA ALA A 383 28.25 -1.21 3.93
C ALA A 383 27.15 -0.42 3.20
N ALA A 384 27.54 0.41 2.23
CA ALA A 384 26.59 1.07 1.34
C ALA A 384 25.93 0.03 0.40
N TRP A 385 24.59 0.02 0.33
CA TRP A 385 23.79 -1.01 -0.36
C TRP A 385 23.68 -0.81 -1.87
N TYR A 386 24.34 0.20 -2.43
CA TYR A 386 24.30 0.53 -3.85
C TYR A 386 25.70 0.48 -4.46
N ARG A 387 25.86 -0.41 -5.40
CA ARG A 387 26.84 -0.25 -6.48
C ARG A 387 26.14 0.22 -7.74
#